data_938ee1b1b3e7afc9e4d9925cc0cea20f
#
_entry.id   938ee1b1b3e7afc9e4d9925cc0cea20f
#
_cell.length_a   1.000
_cell.length_b   1.000
_cell.length_c   1.000
_cell.angle_alpha   90.00
_cell.angle_beta   90.00
_cell.angle_gamma   90.00
#
_symmetry.space_group_name_H-M   'P 1'
#
loop_
_entity.id
_entity.type
_entity.pdbx_description
1 polymer ?
#
loop_
_entity_poly.entity_id
_entity_poly.type
_entity_poly.pdbx_seq_one_letter_code
_entity_poly.pdbx_strand_id
1 'polypeptide(L)'
;MYPILEKRCLAQGIWLMKILAPRVASSALPGQFVIVRADERGERIPLTIADFDKEAGTVTIVTQTIGVSTRKICALETGDALADFAGPLGHPSEFVRLSPEELRSRRYVFIGGGVGTAPVYPQVKWLHEHGVEADVIIGAKNKEMLIYADEMRAVAKNLHIATDDGSEGFKGLVTQLLEKLIADGGRYDECVAIGPMIMMKFVALTTKKYALKTTVSLNALMVDGTGMCGACRVSVGGRTRFTCVDGPEFDAHEVDFDEAMRRQGMYRTQEQRAAAIAAEREAEHQCKIGLDK
;
A
#
# COMPACT_ATOMS: atom_id res chain seq x y z
N MET A 1 7.52 12.52 19.19
CA MET A 1 8.09 12.52 17.83
C MET A 1 8.65 11.15 17.52
N TYR A 2 8.63 10.74 16.26
CA TYR A 2 8.98 9.39 15.82
C TYR A 2 10.18 9.48 14.88
N PRO A 3 11.40 9.18 15.34
CA PRO A 3 12.63 9.33 14.56
C PRO A 3 12.66 8.44 13.32
N ILE A 4 13.17 8.98 12.22
CA ILE A 4 13.48 8.27 10.98
C ILE A 4 14.90 7.71 11.11
N LEU A 5 15.01 6.39 11.18
CA LEU A 5 16.30 5.70 11.34
C LEU A 5 16.99 5.42 10.01
N GLU A 6 16.20 5.23 8.96
CA GLU A 6 16.67 4.96 7.61
C GLU A 6 15.72 5.56 6.59
N LYS A 7 16.28 6.10 5.50
CA LYS A 7 15.54 6.54 4.32
C LYS A 7 16.23 6.00 3.08
N ARG A 8 15.46 5.39 2.18
CA ARG A 8 15.97 4.82 0.92
C ARG A 8 15.05 5.16 -0.24
N CYS A 9 15.62 5.59 -1.35
CA CYS A 9 14.89 5.73 -2.62
C CYS A 9 14.69 4.33 -3.23
N LEU A 10 13.45 3.93 -3.47
CA LEU A 10 13.12 2.66 -4.11
C LEU A 10 12.95 2.81 -5.61
N ALA A 11 12.35 3.91 -6.06
CA ALA A 11 12.16 4.31 -7.44
C ALA A 11 11.95 5.83 -7.49
N GLN A 12 11.89 6.42 -8.67
CA GLN A 12 11.67 7.85 -8.82
C GLN A 12 10.40 8.31 -8.06
N GLY A 13 10.60 9.15 -7.04
CA GLY A 13 9.53 9.67 -6.20
C GLY A 13 8.91 8.66 -5.23
N ILE A 14 9.51 7.49 -5.02
CA ILE A 14 9.07 6.47 -4.06
C ILE A 14 10.15 6.24 -3.02
N TRP A 15 9.79 6.45 -1.76
CA TRP A 15 10.72 6.42 -0.63
C TRP A 15 10.27 5.42 0.43
N LEU A 16 11.22 4.62 0.89
CA LEU A 16 11.10 3.80 2.08
C LEU A 16 11.66 4.57 3.27
N MET A 17 10.95 4.54 4.38
CA MET A 17 11.40 5.09 5.66
C MET A 17 11.19 4.06 6.77
N LYS A 18 12.24 3.83 7.57
CA LYS A 18 12.18 3.02 8.79
C LYS A 18 12.07 3.94 9.99
N ILE A 19 10.98 3.79 10.74
CA ILE A 19 10.59 4.69 11.83
C ILE A 19 10.72 3.95 13.16
N LEU A 20 11.33 4.60 14.16
CA LEU A 20 11.36 4.08 15.53
C LEU A 20 9.99 4.31 16.19
N ALA A 21 9.22 3.24 16.31
CA ALA A 21 7.88 3.25 16.87
C ALA A 21 7.58 1.95 17.65
N PRO A 22 8.24 1.71 18.82
CA PRO A 22 8.22 0.41 19.50
C PRO A 22 6.82 -0.07 19.87
N ARG A 23 5.92 0.85 20.30
CA ARG A 23 4.54 0.50 20.66
C ARG A 23 3.74 0.03 19.45
N VAL A 24 3.96 0.63 18.28
CA VAL A 24 3.30 0.21 17.04
C VAL A 24 3.89 -1.11 16.56
N ALA A 25 5.22 -1.21 16.52
CA ALA A 25 5.94 -2.40 16.06
C ALA A 25 5.56 -3.66 16.86
N SER A 26 5.45 -3.55 18.19
CA SER A 26 5.11 -4.68 19.07
C SER A 26 3.75 -5.30 18.78
N SER A 27 2.79 -4.51 18.27
CA SER A 27 1.40 -4.92 18.02
C SER A 27 1.07 -5.04 16.54
N ALA A 28 1.98 -4.63 15.64
CA ALA A 28 1.75 -4.67 14.20
C ALA A 28 1.58 -6.10 13.67
N LEU A 29 0.66 -6.23 12.72
CA LEU A 29 0.35 -7.45 11.97
C LEU A 29 0.18 -7.08 10.48
N PRO A 30 0.37 -8.04 9.55
CA PRO A 30 0.16 -7.82 8.13
C PRO A 30 -1.24 -7.26 7.81
N GLY A 31 -1.33 -6.41 6.79
CA GLY A 31 -2.58 -5.79 6.34
C GLY A 31 -2.98 -4.51 7.10
N GLN A 32 -2.33 -4.20 8.23
CA GLN A 32 -2.59 -2.99 8.99
C GLN A 32 -1.87 -1.75 8.45
N PHE A 33 -2.30 -0.58 8.88
CA PHE A 33 -1.76 0.71 8.48
C PHE A 33 -1.50 1.62 9.68
N VAL A 34 -0.84 2.73 9.42
CA VAL A 34 -0.62 3.83 10.37
C VAL A 34 -1.14 5.14 9.80
N ILE A 35 -1.48 6.09 10.66
CA ILE A 35 -1.69 7.48 10.26
C ILE A 35 -0.49 8.27 10.70
N VAL A 36 0.14 8.96 9.75
CA VAL A 36 1.34 9.77 9.97
C VAL A 36 1.08 11.24 9.73
N ARG A 37 1.87 12.10 10.37
CA ARG A 37 1.86 13.53 10.18
C ARG A 37 3.31 14.04 10.19
N ALA A 38 3.69 14.77 9.14
CA ALA A 38 5.06 15.25 8.99
C ALA A 38 5.45 16.28 10.06
N ASP A 39 4.59 17.28 10.30
CA ASP A 39 4.79 18.38 11.24
C ASP A 39 3.49 18.68 11.98
N GLU A 40 3.53 19.59 12.97
CA GLU A 40 2.35 19.94 13.78
C GLU A 40 1.16 20.52 12.99
N ARG A 41 1.43 21.10 11.81
CA ARG A 41 0.43 21.68 10.90
C ARG A 41 0.16 20.77 9.70
N GLY A 42 0.84 19.61 9.66
CA GLY A 42 0.69 18.63 8.58
C GLY A 42 -0.66 17.93 8.59
N GLU A 43 -1.08 17.50 7.43
CA GLU A 43 -2.25 16.62 7.28
C GLU A 43 -1.94 15.22 7.80
N ARG A 44 -2.98 14.54 8.24
CA ARG A 44 -2.94 13.13 8.66
C ARG A 44 -3.07 12.24 7.43
N ILE A 45 -2.07 11.41 7.18
CA ILE A 45 -1.98 10.57 5.99
C ILE A 45 -1.96 9.09 6.39
N PRO A 46 -2.88 8.25 5.87
CA PRO A 46 -2.82 6.83 6.05
C PRO A 46 -1.72 6.22 5.17
N LEU A 47 -0.85 5.42 5.77
CA LEU A 47 0.18 4.65 5.07
C LEU A 47 0.15 3.21 5.58
N THR A 48 0.10 2.25 4.66
CA THR A 48 0.13 0.84 5.03
C THR A 48 1.51 0.49 5.59
N ILE A 49 1.53 -0.34 6.62
CA ILE A 49 2.77 -0.90 7.17
C ILE A 49 3.39 -1.80 6.11
N ALA A 50 4.59 -1.43 5.63
CA ALA A 50 5.32 -2.17 4.60
C ALA A 50 6.27 -3.23 5.18
N ASP A 51 6.67 -3.08 6.44
CA ASP A 51 7.36 -4.07 7.25
C ASP A 51 7.41 -3.60 8.71
N PHE A 52 7.72 -4.51 9.64
CA PHE A 52 7.92 -4.17 11.05
C PHE A 52 8.87 -5.17 11.70
N ASP A 53 9.62 -4.67 12.67
CA ASP A 53 10.52 -5.47 13.51
C ASP A 53 10.17 -5.21 14.97
N LYS A 54 9.67 -6.24 15.65
CA LYS A 54 9.23 -6.16 17.05
C LYS A 54 10.40 -6.02 18.01
N GLU A 55 11.55 -6.62 17.71
CA GLU A 55 12.75 -6.59 18.54
C GLU A 55 13.45 -5.23 18.43
N ALA A 56 13.64 -4.75 17.20
CA ALA A 56 14.21 -3.43 16.94
C ALA A 56 13.22 -2.30 17.26
N GLY A 57 11.94 -2.57 17.43
CA GLY A 57 10.90 -1.57 17.68
C GLY A 57 10.67 -0.63 16.50
N THR A 58 10.83 -1.13 15.28
CA THR A 58 10.73 -0.32 14.06
C THR A 58 9.57 -0.70 13.18
N VAL A 59 9.02 0.30 12.47
CA VAL A 59 7.99 0.14 11.44
C VAL A 59 8.50 0.78 10.16
N THR A 60 8.36 0.07 9.05
CA THR A 60 8.70 0.55 7.71
C THR A 60 7.44 1.04 7.01
N ILE A 61 7.51 2.21 6.43
CA ILE A 61 6.50 2.80 5.56
C ILE A 61 7.10 3.10 4.19
N VAL A 62 6.27 3.03 3.16
CA VAL A 62 6.66 3.44 1.80
C VAL A 62 5.70 4.53 1.33
N THR A 63 6.27 5.64 0.85
CA THR A 63 5.51 6.83 0.47
C THR A 63 5.91 7.27 -0.93
N GLN A 64 4.92 7.61 -1.74
CA GLN A 64 5.12 8.21 -3.06
C GLN A 64 4.82 9.72 -3.02
N THR A 65 5.67 10.53 -3.66
CA THR A 65 5.50 11.98 -3.80
C THR A 65 4.38 12.32 -4.79
N ILE A 66 3.12 12.33 -4.31
CA ILE A 66 1.94 12.63 -5.14
C ILE A 66 1.40 14.02 -4.84
N GLY A 67 1.11 14.30 -3.55
CA GLY A 67 0.52 15.55 -3.08
C GLY A 67 1.48 16.37 -2.21
N VAL A 68 1.00 17.51 -1.71
CA VAL A 68 1.80 18.41 -0.83
C VAL A 68 2.26 17.69 0.42
N SER A 69 1.37 16.94 1.08
CA SER A 69 1.68 16.28 2.35
C SER A 69 2.66 15.12 2.17
N THR A 70 2.52 14.33 1.12
CA THR A 70 3.47 13.24 0.84
C THR A 70 4.83 13.78 0.39
N ARG A 71 4.90 14.94 -0.30
CA ARG A 71 6.18 15.63 -0.57
C ARG A 71 6.87 16.05 0.71
N LYS A 72 6.15 16.64 1.68
CA LYS A 72 6.71 17.00 2.98
C LYS A 72 7.26 15.77 3.72
N ILE A 73 6.53 14.66 3.75
CA ILE A 73 7.01 13.41 4.36
C ILE A 73 8.29 12.95 3.64
N CYS A 74 8.27 12.88 2.31
CA CYS A 74 9.42 12.44 1.52
C CYS A 74 10.62 13.40 1.58
N ALA A 75 10.44 14.65 1.99
CA ALA A 75 11.53 15.61 2.19
C ALA A 75 12.26 15.44 3.53
N LEU A 76 11.69 14.71 4.50
CA LEU A 76 12.37 14.38 5.74
C LEU A 76 13.52 13.41 5.48
N GLU A 77 14.62 13.57 6.24
CA GLU A 77 15.82 12.77 6.11
C GLU A 77 16.05 11.86 7.33
N THR A 78 17.00 10.96 7.23
CA THR A 78 17.47 10.16 8.36
C THR A 78 17.96 11.09 9.48
N GLY A 79 17.44 10.89 10.68
CA GLY A 79 17.67 11.76 11.85
C GLY A 79 16.54 12.76 12.10
N ASP A 80 15.70 13.07 11.10
CA ASP A 80 14.47 13.82 11.31
C ASP A 80 13.41 12.95 12.01
N ALA A 81 12.27 13.55 12.34
CA ALA A 81 11.19 12.83 13.01
C ALA A 81 9.82 13.25 12.48
N LEU A 82 8.90 12.27 12.38
CA LEU A 82 7.48 12.54 12.19
C LEU A 82 6.86 13.06 13.48
N ALA A 83 5.94 14.02 13.36
CA ALA A 83 5.22 14.58 14.51
C ALA A 83 4.26 13.55 15.14
N ASP A 84 3.49 12.84 14.29
CA ASP A 84 2.59 11.77 14.71
C ASP A 84 2.82 10.48 13.91
N PHE A 85 2.60 9.35 14.62
CA PHE A 85 2.65 8.00 14.07
C PHE A 85 1.66 7.13 14.86
N ALA A 86 0.40 7.18 14.46
CA ALA A 86 -0.69 6.51 15.16
C ALA A 86 -1.00 5.15 14.53
N GLY A 87 -0.98 4.11 15.33
CA GLY A 87 -1.25 2.74 14.88
C GLY A 87 -0.80 1.66 15.87
N PRO A 88 -0.84 0.38 15.46
CA PRO A 88 -1.41 -0.10 14.20
C PRO A 88 -2.93 0.11 14.15
N LEU A 89 -3.46 0.44 12.98
CA LEU A 89 -4.86 0.68 12.72
C LEU A 89 -5.41 -0.33 11.70
N GLY A 90 -6.72 -0.48 11.66
CA GLY A 90 -7.39 -1.45 10.81
C GLY A 90 -7.29 -2.89 11.30
N HIS A 91 -8.01 -3.78 10.65
CA HIS A 91 -7.91 -5.21 10.91
C HIS A 91 -6.67 -5.79 10.21
N PRO A 92 -5.99 -6.75 10.84
CA PRO A 92 -4.98 -7.53 10.14
C PRO A 92 -5.63 -8.41 9.08
N SER A 93 -4.83 -8.85 8.11
CA SER A 93 -5.25 -9.77 7.04
C SER A 93 -5.92 -11.03 7.63
N GLU A 94 -6.97 -11.52 6.96
CA GLU A 94 -7.80 -12.63 7.46
C GLU A 94 -6.98 -13.88 7.78
N PHE A 95 -5.98 -14.18 6.95
CA PHE A 95 -5.16 -15.37 7.09
C PHE A 95 -4.34 -15.41 8.40
N VAL A 96 -4.10 -14.28 9.07
CA VAL A 96 -3.41 -14.23 10.37
C VAL A 96 -4.21 -14.93 11.48
N ARG A 97 -5.52 -15.10 11.29
CA ARG A 97 -6.44 -15.73 12.23
C ARG A 97 -6.72 -17.21 11.94
N LEU A 98 -6.23 -17.73 10.82
CA LEU A 98 -6.43 -19.12 10.43
C LEU A 98 -5.57 -20.06 11.27
N SER A 99 -6.07 -21.27 11.48
CA SER A 99 -5.25 -22.34 12.03
C SER A 99 -4.09 -22.71 11.09
N PRO A 100 -2.97 -23.25 11.59
CA PRO A 100 -1.86 -23.65 10.74
C PRO A 100 -2.26 -24.66 9.64
N GLU A 101 -3.27 -25.50 9.89
CA GLU A 101 -3.78 -26.46 8.92
C GLU A 101 -4.55 -25.77 7.81
N GLU A 102 -5.49 -24.87 8.14
CA GLU A 102 -6.24 -24.07 7.18
C GLU A 102 -5.32 -23.21 6.34
N LEU A 103 -4.33 -22.57 6.98
CA LEU A 103 -3.36 -21.72 6.31
C LEU A 103 -2.58 -22.50 5.25
N ARG A 104 -2.06 -23.68 5.59
CA ARG A 104 -1.29 -24.54 4.67
C ARG A 104 -2.13 -25.24 3.61
N SER A 105 -3.43 -25.36 3.81
CA SER A 105 -4.34 -25.99 2.83
C SER A 105 -4.65 -25.09 1.64
N ARG A 106 -4.38 -23.78 1.74
CA ARG A 106 -4.71 -22.77 0.71
C ARG A 106 -3.48 -22.43 -0.12
N ARG A 107 -3.74 -22.17 -1.40
CA ARG A 107 -2.76 -21.65 -2.37
C ARG A 107 -3.06 -20.18 -2.61
N TYR A 108 -2.10 -19.34 -2.29
CA TYR A 108 -2.23 -17.90 -2.35
C TYR A 108 -1.57 -17.33 -3.60
N VAL A 109 -2.21 -16.33 -4.19
CA VAL A 109 -1.57 -15.42 -5.15
C VAL A 109 -1.74 -13.98 -4.68
N PHE A 110 -0.63 -13.25 -4.60
CA PHE A 110 -0.62 -11.83 -4.26
C PHE A 110 -0.34 -10.98 -5.49
N ILE A 111 -1.04 -9.86 -5.60
CA ILE A 111 -0.88 -8.93 -6.73
C ILE A 111 -0.59 -7.55 -6.18
N GLY A 112 0.64 -7.06 -6.39
CA GLY A 112 1.07 -5.72 -6.03
C GLY A 112 1.18 -4.81 -7.25
N GLY A 113 0.55 -3.64 -7.24
CA GLY A 113 0.66 -2.66 -8.31
C GLY A 113 1.33 -1.35 -7.87
N GLY A 114 2.45 -0.99 -8.49
CA GLY A 114 3.22 0.19 -8.12
C GLY A 114 3.58 0.21 -6.64
N VAL A 115 3.25 1.30 -5.93
CA VAL A 115 3.50 1.41 -4.47
C VAL A 115 2.76 0.34 -3.66
N GLY A 116 1.65 -0.20 -4.18
CA GLY A 116 0.91 -1.29 -3.54
C GLY A 116 1.70 -2.59 -3.40
N THR A 117 2.86 -2.72 -4.06
CA THR A 117 3.79 -3.83 -3.83
C THR A 117 4.38 -3.82 -2.41
N ALA A 118 4.62 -2.65 -1.85
CA ALA A 118 5.18 -2.53 -0.50
C ALA A 118 4.29 -3.14 0.59
N PRO A 119 2.97 -2.88 0.66
CA PRO A 119 2.07 -3.55 1.61
C PRO A 119 1.84 -5.05 1.34
N VAL A 120 2.12 -5.55 0.15
CA VAL A 120 2.08 -7.00 -0.13
C VAL A 120 3.24 -7.72 0.58
N TYR A 121 4.40 -7.08 0.66
CA TYR A 121 5.60 -7.70 1.22
C TYR A 121 5.43 -8.28 2.65
N PRO A 122 4.94 -7.54 3.66
CA PRO A 122 4.80 -8.08 5.00
C PRO A 122 3.78 -9.23 5.09
N GLN A 123 2.82 -9.29 4.16
CA GLN A 123 1.85 -10.36 4.09
C GLN A 123 2.50 -11.65 3.58
N VAL A 124 3.24 -11.58 2.47
CA VAL A 124 3.96 -12.72 1.89
C VAL A 124 5.08 -13.20 2.83
N LYS A 125 5.84 -12.26 3.43
CA LYS A 125 6.87 -12.54 4.43
C LYS A 125 6.28 -13.31 5.61
N TRP A 126 5.15 -12.86 6.14
CA TRP A 126 4.49 -13.54 7.26
C TRP A 126 4.05 -14.97 6.91
N LEU A 127 3.47 -15.18 5.71
CA LEU A 127 3.13 -16.52 5.22
C LEU A 127 4.37 -17.41 5.11
N HIS A 128 5.44 -16.90 4.53
CA HIS A 128 6.72 -17.60 4.40
C HIS A 128 7.28 -18.02 5.77
N GLU A 129 7.28 -17.12 6.76
CA GLU A 129 7.71 -17.39 8.14
C GLU A 129 6.83 -18.45 8.83
N HIS A 130 5.59 -18.65 8.38
CA HIS A 130 4.66 -19.68 8.86
C HIS A 130 4.65 -20.96 7.99
N GLY A 131 5.63 -21.10 7.09
CA GLY A 131 5.80 -22.27 6.23
C GLY A 131 4.76 -22.41 5.13
N VAL A 132 4.20 -21.28 4.68
CA VAL A 132 3.24 -21.22 3.57
C VAL A 132 3.86 -20.45 2.40
N GLU A 133 3.87 -21.08 1.25
CA GLU A 133 4.37 -20.50 0.01
C GLU A 133 3.25 -19.79 -0.76
N ALA A 134 3.54 -18.60 -1.28
CA ALA A 134 2.63 -17.83 -2.10
C ALA A 134 3.27 -17.42 -3.42
N ASP A 135 2.50 -17.43 -4.50
CA ASP A 135 2.91 -16.80 -5.76
C ASP A 135 2.65 -15.30 -5.67
N VAL A 136 3.54 -14.50 -6.28
CA VAL A 136 3.43 -13.04 -6.26
C VAL A 136 3.52 -12.50 -7.69
N ILE A 137 2.61 -11.60 -8.03
CA ILE A 137 2.65 -10.80 -9.26
C ILE A 137 2.94 -9.36 -8.88
N ILE A 138 4.01 -8.78 -9.39
CA ILE A 138 4.32 -7.36 -9.25
C ILE A 138 4.08 -6.66 -10.58
N GLY A 139 3.30 -5.58 -10.55
CA GLY A 139 3.03 -4.73 -11.71
C GLY A 139 3.60 -3.33 -11.59
N ALA A 140 4.22 -2.83 -12.66
CA ALA A 140 4.69 -1.46 -12.77
C ALA A 140 4.57 -0.94 -14.21
N LYS A 141 4.71 0.37 -14.40
CA LYS A 141 4.72 0.97 -15.75
C LYS A 141 5.93 0.50 -16.56
N ASN A 142 7.08 0.44 -15.91
CA ASN A 142 8.36 0.04 -16.49
C ASN A 142 9.28 -0.53 -15.39
N LYS A 143 10.45 -1.03 -15.80
CA LYS A 143 11.46 -1.61 -14.91
C LYS A 143 11.92 -0.68 -13.81
N GLU A 144 12.12 0.61 -14.10
CA GLU A 144 12.62 1.60 -13.16
C GLU A 144 11.63 1.90 -12.02
N MET A 145 10.35 1.58 -12.23
CA MET A 145 9.29 1.75 -11.24
C MET A 145 8.99 0.48 -10.44
N LEU A 146 9.70 -0.61 -10.70
CA LEU A 146 9.59 -1.83 -9.90
C LEU A 146 10.23 -1.62 -8.53
N ILE A 147 9.50 -1.95 -7.48
CA ILE A 147 9.97 -1.89 -6.10
C ILE A 147 9.80 -3.25 -5.42
N TYR A 148 10.60 -3.54 -4.41
CA TYR A 148 10.52 -4.78 -3.61
C TYR A 148 10.73 -6.08 -4.41
N ALA A 149 11.33 -6.03 -5.62
CA ALA A 149 11.50 -7.24 -6.42
C ALA A 149 12.48 -8.23 -5.78
N ASP A 150 13.57 -7.74 -5.19
CA ASP A 150 14.57 -8.61 -4.55
C ASP A 150 14.07 -9.14 -3.20
N GLU A 151 13.42 -8.28 -2.40
CA GLU A 151 12.79 -8.67 -1.14
C GLU A 151 11.71 -9.74 -1.38
N MET A 152 10.88 -9.57 -2.42
CA MET A 152 9.85 -10.55 -2.78
C MET A 152 10.43 -11.88 -3.26
N ARG A 153 11.53 -11.87 -4.02
CA ARG A 153 12.20 -13.13 -4.44
C ARG A 153 12.65 -13.97 -3.27
N ALA A 154 12.99 -13.34 -2.15
CA ALA A 154 13.45 -14.05 -0.96
C ALA A 154 12.32 -14.77 -0.18
N VAL A 155 11.06 -14.34 -0.34
CA VAL A 155 9.92 -14.84 0.46
C VAL A 155 8.80 -15.44 -0.37
N ALA A 156 8.71 -15.13 -1.66
CA ALA A 156 7.70 -15.69 -2.56
C ALA A 156 8.13 -17.08 -3.05
N LYS A 157 7.17 -17.95 -3.31
CA LYS A 157 7.40 -19.22 -4.03
C LYS A 157 7.84 -18.94 -5.46
N ASN A 158 7.03 -18.16 -6.18
CA ASN A 158 7.33 -17.69 -7.52
C ASN A 158 7.03 -16.20 -7.58
N LEU A 159 7.99 -15.43 -8.09
CA LEU A 159 7.81 -14.02 -8.40
C LEU A 159 7.59 -13.83 -9.89
N HIS A 160 6.46 -13.27 -10.25
CA HIS A 160 6.10 -12.90 -11.62
C HIS A 160 6.08 -11.38 -11.74
N ILE A 161 6.70 -10.85 -12.78
CA ILE A 161 6.77 -9.40 -13.03
C ILE A 161 6.00 -9.08 -14.30
N ALA A 162 5.19 -8.03 -14.25
CA ALA A 162 4.51 -7.44 -15.40
C ALA A 162 4.88 -5.96 -15.52
N THR A 163 5.27 -5.51 -16.71
CA THR A 163 5.47 -4.10 -17.01
C THR A 163 4.64 -3.70 -18.22
N ASP A 164 4.03 -2.51 -18.15
CA ASP A 164 3.14 -2.04 -19.23
C ASP A 164 3.90 -1.92 -20.56
N ASP A 165 5.16 -1.47 -20.50
CA ASP A 165 6.03 -1.28 -21.68
C ASP A 165 6.79 -2.54 -22.11
N GLY A 166 6.87 -3.57 -21.25
CA GLY A 166 7.60 -4.81 -21.47
C GLY A 166 9.12 -4.71 -21.21
N SER A 167 9.56 -3.69 -20.47
CA SER A 167 10.97 -3.49 -20.10
C SER A 167 11.49 -4.54 -19.11
N GLU A 168 10.59 -5.23 -18.38
CA GLU A 168 10.92 -6.35 -17.50
C GLU A 168 9.74 -7.31 -17.43
N GLY A 169 10.01 -8.63 -17.52
CA GLY A 169 9.04 -9.69 -17.35
C GLY A 169 7.97 -9.75 -18.45
N PHE A 170 6.72 -9.95 -18.04
CA PHE A 170 5.58 -10.01 -18.95
C PHE A 170 5.18 -8.61 -19.42
N LYS A 171 5.06 -8.42 -20.74
CA LYS A 171 4.54 -7.17 -21.30
C LYS A 171 3.03 -7.13 -21.21
N GLY A 172 2.48 -6.28 -20.34
CA GLY A 172 1.04 -6.13 -20.17
C GLY A 172 0.62 -5.91 -18.71
N LEU A 173 -0.67 -6.07 -18.47
CA LEU A 173 -1.26 -5.82 -17.15
C LEU A 173 -1.16 -7.04 -16.23
N VAL A 174 -1.17 -6.82 -14.93
CA VAL A 174 -1.17 -7.89 -13.90
C VAL A 174 -2.34 -8.86 -14.05
N THR A 175 -3.49 -8.38 -14.53
CA THR A 175 -4.68 -9.20 -14.80
C THR A 175 -4.46 -10.18 -15.93
N GLN A 176 -3.78 -9.75 -17.00
CA GLN A 176 -3.43 -10.61 -18.13
C GLN A 176 -2.41 -11.68 -17.72
N LEU A 177 -1.45 -11.28 -16.88
CA LEU A 177 -0.48 -12.24 -16.34
C LEU A 177 -1.16 -13.25 -15.41
N LEU A 178 -2.10 -12.83 -14.55
CA LEU A 178 -2.90 -13.74 -13.73
C LEU A 178 -3.68 -14.74 -14.59
N GLU A 179 -4.38 -14.25 -15.62
CA GLU A 179 -5.14 -15.10 -16.56
C GLU A 179 -4.22 -16.12 -17.25
N LYS A 180 -3.02 -15.67 -17.66
CA LYS A 180 -1.99 -16.57 -18.22
C LYS A 180 -1.55 -17.64 -17.22
N LEU A 181 -1.23 -17.27 -15.98
CA LEU A 181 -0.82 -18.24 -14.97
C LEU A 181 -1.92 -19.29 -14.70
N ILE A 182 -3.17 -18.87 -14.65
CA ILE A 182 -4.30 -19.80 -14.49
C ILE A 182 -4.45 -20.71 -15.71
N ALA A 183 -4.31 -20.17 -16.92
CA ALA A 183 -4.35 -20.94 -18.16
C ALA A 183 -3.21 -21.96 -18.26
N ASP A 184 -2.03 -21.60 -17.77
CA ASP A 184 -0.84 -22.47 -17.71
C ASP A 184 -0.95 -23.55 -16.60
N GLY A 185 -2.08 -23.64 -15.90
CA GLY A 185 -2.36 -24.68 -14.91
C GLY A 185 -2.21 -24.23 -13.45
N GLY A 186 -1.91 -22.96 -13.20
CA GLY A 186 -1.90 -22.38 -11.84
C GLY A 186 -3.26 -22.55 -11.17
N ARG A 187 -3.24 -22.96 -9.89
CA ARG A 187 -4.44 -23.14 -9.08
C ARG A 187 -4.28 -22.32 -7.81
N TYR A 188 -5.22 -21.42 -7.57
CA TYR A 188 -5.23 -20.53 -6.40
C TYR A 188 -6.57 -20.63 -5.69
N ASP A 189 -6.54 -20.60 -4.37
CA ASP A 189 -7.71 -20.64 -3.51
C ASP A 189 -8.05 -19.24 -3.00
N GLU A 190 -7.04 -18.36 -2.91
CA GLU A 190 -7.19 -16.97 -2.47
C GLU A 190 -6.24 -16.03 -3.23
N CYS A 191 -6.78 -14.91 -3.68
CA CYS A 191 -6.04 -13.79 -4.29
C CYS A 191 -6.10 -12.58 -3.35
N VAL A 192 -4.96 -11.92 -3.14
CA VAL A 192 -4.90 -10.63 -2.44
C VAL A 192 -4.33 -9.60 -3.41
N ALA A 193 -5.04 -8.49 -3.64
CA ALA A 193 -4.60 -7.46 -4.57
C ALA A 193 -4.53 -6.08 -3.89
N ILE A 194 -3.37 -5.43 -4.03
CA ILE A 194 -3.09 -4.12 -3.44
C ILE A 194 -2.45 -3.22 -4.49
N GLY A 195 -3.04 -2.05 -4.73
CA GLY A 195 -2.54 -1.11 -5.72
C GLY A 195 -3.53 0.00 -6.06
N PRO A 196 -3.41 0.62 -7.23
CA PRO A 196 -4.38 1.61 -7.69
C PRO A 196 -5.81 1.04 -7.70
N MET A 197 -6.79 1.85 -7.30
CA MET A 197 -8.20 1.43 -7.20
C MET A 197 -8.71 0.80 -8.50
N ILE A 198 -8.33 1.37 -9.64
CA ILE A 198 -8.69 0.85 -10.96
C ILE A 198 -8.08 -0.54 -11.22
N MET A 199 -6.83 -0.79 -10.79
CA MET A 199 -6.21 -2.11 -10.89
C MET A 199 -6.97 -3.13 -10.06
N MET A 200 -7.28 -2.81 -8.81
CA MET A 200 -8.03 -3.69 -7.90
C MET A 200 -9.42 -4.02 -8.46
N LYS A 201 -10.12 -3.04 -9.07
CA LYS A 201 -11.39 -3.27 -9.79
C LYS A 201 -11.22 -4.30 -10.89
N PHE A 202 -10.21 -4.15 -11.76
CA PHE A 202 -10.00 -5.10 -12.86
C PHE A 202 -9.54 -6.47 -12.36
N VAL A 203 -8.74 -6.55 -11.30
CA VAL A 203 -8.41 -7.83 -10.65
C VAL A 203 -9.69 -8.51 -10.15
N ALA A 204 -10.58 -7.78 -9.44
CA ALA A 204 -11.86 -8.31 -8.97
C ALA A 204 -12.73 -8.85 -10.12
N LEU A 205 -12.83 -8.11 -11.22
CA LEU A 205 -13.57 -8.54 -12.41
C LEU A 205 -12.96 -9.81 -13.06
N THR A 206 -11.63 -9.89 -13.08
CA THR A 206 -10.92 -11.04 -13.62
C THR A 206 -11.12 -12.27 -12.74
N THR A 207 -10.85 -12.16 -11.44
CA THR A 207 -10.94 -13.29 -10.49
C THR A 207 -12.37 -13.81 -10.34
N LYS A 208 -13.37 -12.96 -10.52
CA LYS A 208 -14.80 -13.35 -10.51
C LYS A 208 -15.13 -14.38 -11.60
N LYS A 209 -14.48 -14.29 -12.75
CA LYS A 209 -14.66 -15.27 -13.86
C LYS A 209 -14.23 -16.69 -13.46
N TYR A 210 -13.27 -16.76 -12.53
CA TYR A 210 -12.66 -18.02 -12.07
C TYR A 210 -13.19 -18.47 -10.70
N ALA A 211 -14.21 -17.76 -10.15
CA ALA A 211 -14.72 -17.97 -8.80
C ALA A 211 -13.57 -17.98 -7.73
N LEU A 212 -12.50 -17.22 -7.97
CA LEU A 212 -11.36 -17.12 -7.09
C LEU A 212 -11.66 -16.08 -6.01
N LYS A 213 -11.73 -16.51 -4.72
CA LYS A 213 -11.87 -15.61 -3.57
C LYS A 213 -10.80 -14.53 -3.65
N THR A 214 -11.22 -13.27 -3.59
CA THR A 214 -10.29 -12.14 -3.77
C THR A 214 -10.49 -11.08 -2.72
N THR A 215 -9.42 -10.74 -2.03
CA THR A 215 -9.34 -9.66 -1.06
C THR A 215 -8.60 -8.47 -1.67
N VAL A 216 -9.11 -7.26 -1.46
CA VAL A 216 -8.45 -5.99 -1.84
C VAL A 216 -8.22 -5.12 -0.63
N SER A 217 -7.06 -4.48 -0.55
CA SER A 217 -6.76 -3.49 0.48
C SER A 217 -7.03 -2.08 -0.05
N LEU A 218 -8.11 -1.45 0.43
CA LEU A 218 -8.59 -0.18 -0.11
C LEU A 218 -7.80 1.02 0.44
N ASN A 219 -7.37 1.88 -0.46
CA ASN A 219 -6.69 3.15 -0.18
C ASN A 219 -7.67 4.34 -0.14
N ALA A 220 -8.73 4.23 0.68
CA ALA A 220 -9.70 5.30 0.84
C ALA A 220 -9.09 6.54 1.54
N LEU A 221 -9.68 7.73 1.29
CA LEU A 221 -9.36 8.93 2.04
C LEU A 221 -9.64 8.71 3.53
N MET A 222 -8.66 8.95 4.38
CA MET A 222 -8.80 8.85 5.84
C MET A 222 -8.33 10.13 6.52
N VAL A 223 -9.00 10.50 7.62
CA VAL A 223 -8.64 11.66 8.43
C VAL A 223 -8.26 11.25 9.85
N ASP A 224 -9.16 10.60 10.60
CA ASP A 224 -8.88 10.20 11.98
C ASP A 224 -8.37 8.75 12.12
N GLY A 225 -8.82 7.84 11.27
CA GLY A 225 -8.44 6.43 11.30
C GLY A 225 -9.14 5.58 12.37
N THR A 226 -10.11 6.13 13.11
CA THR A 226 -10.77 5.47 14.25
C THR A 226 -12.28 5.24 14.05
N GLY A 227 -12.79 5.52 12.84
CA GLY A 227 -14.20 5.32 12.49
C GLY A 227 -15.13 6.47 12.83
N MET A 228 -14.65 7.57 13.45
CA MET A 228 -15.50 8.65 13.92
C MET A 228 -15.91 9.64 12.83
N CYS A 229 -15.01 10.00 11.91
CA CYS A 229 -15.25 11.06 10.93
C CYS A 229 -16.03 10.62 9.69
N GLY A 230 -16.11 9.33 9.40
CA GLY A 230 -16.79 8.77 8.23
C GLY A 230 -16.19 9.12 6.87
N ALA A 231 -15.00 9.73 6.82
CA ALA A 231 -14.34 10.12 5.56
C ALA A 231 -14.02 8.91 4.66
N CYS A 232 -13.63 7.79 5.27
CA CYS A 232 -13.20 6.56 4.62
C CYS A 232 -14.33 5.58 4.28
N ARG A 233 -15.61 6.03 4.30
CA ARG A 233 -16.72 5.13 4.00
C ARG A 233 -16.67 4.60 2.56
N VAL A 234 -17.06 3.36 2.40
CA VAL A 234 -17.15 2.61 1.14
C VAL A 234 -18.36 1.69 1.21
N SER A 235 -18.99 1.40 0.07
CA SER A 235 -20.05 0.40 -0.03
C SER A 235 -19.46 -0.97 -0.33
N VAL A 236 -19.76 -1.95 0.55
CA VAL A 236 -19.35 -3.35 0.40
C VAL A 236 -20.56 -4.24 0.66
N GLY A 237 -20.93 -5.08 -0.29
CA GLY A 237 -22.13 -5.93 -0.20
C GLY A 237 -23.43 -5.12 0.01
N GLY A 238 -23.51 -3.91 -0.58
CA GLY A 238 -24.64 -3.00 -0.45
C GLY A 238 -24.75 -2.32 0.93
N ARG A 239 -23.73 -2.45 1.79
CA ARG A 239 -23.69 -1.84 3.13
C ARG A 239 -22.56 -0.83 3.23
N THR A 240 -22.79 0.27 3.94
CA THR A 240 -21.72 1.22 4.28
C THR A 240 -20.74 0.60 5.27
N ARG A 241 -19.45 0.65 4.93
CA ARG A 241 -18.32 0.25 5.75
C ARG A 241 -17.36 1.41 5.90
N PHE A 242 -16.55 1.38 6.94
CA PHE A 242 -15.48 2.36 7.18
C PHE A 242 -14.13 1.67 7.01
N THR A 243 -13.40 2.01 5.96
CA THR A 243 -12.13 1.37 5.61
C THR A 243 -11.14 1.35 6.77
N CYS A 244 -11.13 2.35 7.64
CA CYS A 244 -10.20 2.44 8.76
C CYS A 244 -10.50 1.50 9.94
N VAL A 245 -11.74 1.03 10.11
CA VAL A 245 -12.14 0.18 11.26
C VAL A 245 -12.82 -1.12 10.85
N ASP A 246 -13.44 -1.20 9.65
CA ASP A 246 -14.00 -2.45 9.11
C ASP A 246 -13.02 -3.16 8.17
N GLY A 247 -11.97 -2.45 7.68
CA GLY A 247 -10.96 -2.90 6.75
C GLY A 247 -9.54 -2.71 7.29
N PRO A 248 -8.56 -2.41 6.44
CA PRO A 248 -8.68 -1.91 5.05
C PRO A 248 -8.98 -2.97 3.99
N GLU A 249 -8.95 -4.25 4.36
CA GLU A 249 -9.16 -5.36 3.46
C GLU A 249 -10.63 -5.76 3.39
N PHE A 250 -11.13 -5.98 2.16
CA PHE A 250 -12.52 -6.34 1.88
C PHE A 250 -12.60 -7.36 0.76
N ASP A 251 -13.71 -8.12 0.72
CA ASP A 251 -14.04 -8.96 -0.44
C ASP A 251 -14.17 -8.09 -1.70
N ALA A 252 -13.26 -8.30 -2.64
CA ALA A 252 -13.18 -7.54 -3.87
C ALA A 252 -14.47 -7.64 -4.73
N HIS A 253 -15.19 -8.75 -4.62
CA HIS A 253 -16.39 -8.98 -5.41
C HIS A 253 -17.62 -8.25 -4.87
N GLU A 254 -17.53 -7.72 -3.65
CA GLU A 254 -18.60 -6.98 -2.99
C GLU A 254 -18.36 -5.45 -2.95
N VAL A 255 -17.14 -4.98 -3.27
CA VAL A 255 -16.79 -3.54 -3.25
C VAL A 255 -17.44 -2.79 -4.41
N ASP A 256 -18.11 -1.67 -4.12
CA ASP A 256 -18.47 -0.66 -5.12
C ASP A 256 -17.25 0.21 -5.47
N PHE A 257 -16.46 -0.27 -6.43
CA PHE A 257 -15.26 0.45 -6.88
C PHE A 257 -15.58 1.78 -7.56
N ASP A 258 -16.74 1.92 -8.20
CA ASP A 258 -17.09 3.17 -8.88
C ASP A 258 -17.42 4.26 -7.86
N GLU A 259 -18.12 3.93 -6.77
CA GLU A 259 -18.29 4.82 -5.64
C GLU A 259 -16.94 5.16 -5.00
N ALA A 260 -16.11 4.16 -4.72
CA ALA A 260 -14.81 4.35 -4.07
C ALA A 260 -13.91 5.31 -4.88
N MET A 261 -13.83 5.15 -6.21
CA MET A 261 -13.06 6.04 -7.09
C MET A 261 -13.63 7.47 -7.13
N ARG A 262 -14.95 7.64 -7.17
CA ARG A 262 -15.58 8.98 -7.10
C ARG A 262 -15.22 9.68 -5.79
N ARG A 263 -15.27 8.94 -4.68
CA ARG A 263 -14.92 9.49 -3.36
C ARG A 263 -13.44 9.85 -3.24
N GLN A 264 -12.56 9.05 -3.81
CA GLN A 264 -11.12 9.32 -3.85
C GLN A 264 -10.79 10.63 -4.58
N GLY A 265 -11.59 11.00 -5.60
CA GLY A 265 -11.46 12.25 -6.35
C GLY A 265 -12.15 13.47 -5.73
N MET A 266 -12.78 13.35 -4.55
CA MET A 266 -13.66 14.37 -3.95
C MET A 266 -12.96 15.72 -3.70
N TYR A 267 -11.69 15.70 -3.33
CA TYR A 267 -10.89 16.90 -3.01
C TYR A 267 -9.89 17.30 -4.09
N ARG A 268 -9.99 16.72 -5.28
CA ARG A 268 -9.02 16.94 -6.36
C ARG A 268 -8.78 18.42 -6.69
N THR A 269 -9.81 19.25 -6.68
CA THR A 269 -9.69 20.69 -6.94
C THR A 269 -8.92 21.40 -5.82
N GLN A 270 -9.18 21.05 -4.57
CA GLN A 270 -8.48 21.59 -3.41
C GLN A 270 -7.01 21.15 -3.39
N GLU A 271 -6.74 19.89 -3.70
CA GLU A 271 -5.39 19.35 -3.82
C GLU A 271 -4.58 20.06 -4.92
N GLN A 272 -5.20 20.31 -6.07
CA GLN A 272 -4.58 21.06 -7.17
C GLN A 272 -4.24 22.50 -6.77
N ARG A 273 -5.15 23.19 -6.07
CA ARG A 273 -4.90 24.53 -5.54
C ARG A 273 -3.77 24.54 -4.51
N ALA A 274 -3.79 23.60 -3.58
CA ALA A 274 -2.74 23.46 -2.57
C ALA A 274 -1.36 23.21 -3.23
N ALA A 275 -1.32 22.37 -4.27
CA ALA A 275 -0.10 22.10 -5.02
C ALA A 275 0.42 23.34 -5.75
N ALA A 276 -0.45 24.16 -6.36
CA ALA A 276 -0.08 25.41 -7.01
C ALA A 276 0.51 26.40 -6.01
N ILE A 277 -0.15 26.63 -4.87
CA ILE A 277 0.33 27.54 -3.81
C ILE A 277 1.68 27.03 -3.24
N ALA A 278 1.86 25.74 -3.07
CA ALA A 278 3.13 25.20 -2.61
C ALA A 278 4.26 25.45 -3.61
N ALA A 279 4.01 25.24 -4.90
CA ALA A 279 4.98 25.50 -5.95
C ALA A 279 5.38 26.99 -6.05
N GLU A 280 4.42 27.91 -5.91
CA GLU A 280 4.69 29.37 -5.88
C GLU A 280 5.61 29.75 -4.70
N ARG A 281 5.32 29.21 -3.50
CA ARG A 281 6.14 29.46 -2.30
C ARG A 281 7.55 28.89 -2.44
N GLU A 282 7.72 27.71 -3.02
CA GLU A 282 9.04 27.14 -3.29
C GLU A 282 9.84 28.00 -4.28
N ALA A 283 9.21 28.50 -5.33
CA ALA A 283 9.82 29.40 -6.32
C ALA A 283 10.25 30.73 -5.69
N GLU A 284 9.40 31.36 -4.85
CA GLU A 284 9.72 32.60 -4.14
C GLU A 284 10.89 32.40 -3.15
N HIS A 285 10.93 31.24 -2.48
CA HIS A 285 12.02 30.94 -1.55
C HIS A 285 13.36 30.75 -2.27
N GLN A 286 13.36 30.05 -3.40
CA GLN A 286 14.55 29.89 -4.24
C GLN A 286 15.04 31.24 -4.82
N CYS A 287 14.13 32.13 -5.19
CA CYS A 287 14.47 33.47 -5.68
C CYS A 287 15.17 34.32 -4.59
N LYS A 288 14.71 34.23 -3.34
CA LYS A 288 15.34 34.96 -2.21
C LYS A 288 16.73 34.43 -1.86
N ILE A 289 16.94 33.12 -1.87
CA ILE A 289 18.28 32.52 -1.64
C ILE A 289 19.27 32.89 -2.74
N GLY A 290 18.79 33.15 -3.97
CA GLY A 290 19.62 33.61 -5.09
C GLY A 290 20.06 35.06 -5.03
N LEU A 291 19.41 35.89 -4.19
CA LEU A 291 19.75 37.34 -4.03
C LEU A 291 20.75 37.60 -2.89
N ASP A 292 21.00 36.59 -2.05
CA ASP A 292 21.97 36.67 -0.93
C ASP A 292 23.38 36.13 -1.31
N LYS A 293 23.67 36.02 -2.60
CA LYS A 293 25.00 35.72 -3.19
C LYS A 293 25.49 36.95 -4.01
#